data_f607dfb5c58c74131718989ea3dcd8df
#
_entry.id   f607dfb5c58c74131718989ea3dcd8df
#
_cell.length_a   1.000
_cell.length_b   1.000
_cell.length_c   1.000
_cell.angle_alpha   90.00
_cell.angle_beta   90.00
_cell.angle_gamma   90.00
#
_symmetry.space_group_name_H-M   'P 1'
#
loop_
_entity.id
_entity.type
_entity.pdbx_description
1 polymer ?
#
loop_
_entity_poly.entity_id
_entity_poly.type
_entity_poly.pdbx_seq_one_letter_code
_entity_poly.pdbx_strand_id
1 'polypeptide(L)'
;MDYKELLEYGCLKFENNAYDEALEIFIWLYQNGYEQEWILENIYSCYINGNENEFRESFNESIVSSICSYNDCKLDFVPYRDGEYFIFDKIEKTFEGVFSANEFETDDLPDVFKLDEFSDVVIELDWDYRKFATAISGAKGRKLYVIANDIEKSASFYKIPEFKQTCGNIKLFLNEKDYKKFFHENIMMYLPKIIFAENNQYEERLKIIFDEEHTYRLTDDGRNKDNILLTIGIPTHNRGNLVLKRLEHLLTIKYDTEIEIVVAKNGDTLYQAEYEEASKIKDSRYIYYGVDEELRPEINWYNVAKMAHGKYVLFVSDEDEVLIESLAHYLKIIRDSNNVSQIRAKTSSQYKNLKDEYCKQGEEAFKLFFLGQNYLSGLIVNRKKFLEADILSLEKYWDNAFYRTYPHEWWCAYLSKMGDGITDSVLLIEEKEPVLRKELQMYEQMGKVKKNEWMDTSVGLPVYATFDGRFEQFLGQVDFLKLFTSDDVSLLYAGIKMTIDKLAVLIYITSTYGCKKDEYMQIISRFVQVTEEIISEFEFSKEQINELRVRIKANENYLMLKGKKRIHGLA
;
A
#
# COMPACT_ATOMS: atom_id res chain seq x y z
N MET A 1 -54.80 -10.20 -22.81
CA MET A 1 -55.27 -10.99 -21.66
C MET A 1 -55.59 -9.98 -20.57
N ASP A 2 -56.75 -10.03 -20.00
CA ASP A 2 -57.01 -9.15 -18.86
C ASP A 2 -56.29 -9.71 -17.61
N TYR A 3 -56.22 -8.91 -16.53
CA TYR A 3 -55.50 -9.35 -15.33
C TYR A 3 -56.09 -10.62 -14.71
N LYS A 4 -57.38 -10.82 -14.83
CA LYS A 4 -58.06 -11.99 -14.29
C LYS A 4 -57.75 -13.26 -15.13
N GLU A 5 -57.75 -13.14 -16.45
CA GLU A 5 -57.36 -14.25 -17.35
C GLU A 5 -55.90 -14.63 -17.13
N LEU A 6 -55.03 -13.64 -16.92
CA LEU A 6 -53.62 -13.88 -16.65
C LEU A 6 -53.39 -14.54 -15.28
N LEU A 7 -54.17 -14.15 -14.27
CA LEU A 7 -54.18 -14.79 -12.96
C LEU A 7 -54.62 -16.26 -13.03
N GLU A 8 -55.74 -16.53 -13.73
CA GLU A 8 -56.23 -17.90 -13.93
C GLU A 8 -55.17 -18.75 -14.65
N TYR A 9 -54.46 -18.16 -15.62
CA TYR A 9 -53.37 -18.85 -16.32
C TYR A 9 -52.17 -19.11 -15.39
N GLY A 10 -51.77 -18.18 -14.52
CA GLY A 10 -50.74 -18.36 -13.51
C GLY A 10 -51.10 -19.50 -12.53
N CYS A 11 -52.35 -19.53 -12.04
CA CYS A 11 -52.84 -20.60 -11.19
C CYS A 11 -52.78 -21.97 -11.89
N LEU A 12 -53.17 -22.03 -13.16
CA LEU A 12 -53.07 -23.26 -13.94
C LEU A 12 -51.62 -23.74 -14.09
N LYS A 13 -50.68 -22.83 -14.30
CA LYS A 13 -49.24 -23.17 -14.34
C LYS A 13 -48.76 -23.72 -13.02
N PHE A 14 -49.15 -23.09 -11.90
CA PHE A 14 -48.83 -23.56 -10.55
C PHE A 14 -49.37 -24.97 -10.27
N GLU A 15 -50.64 -25.23 -10.61
CA GLU A 15 -51.28 -26.55 -10.47
C GLU A 15 -50.57 -27.63 -11.29
N ASN A 16 -49.96 -27.25 -12.41
CA ASN A 16 -49.21 -28.17 -13.28
C ASN A 16 -47.73 -28.28 -12.87
N ASN A 17 -47.31 -27.74 -11.71
CA ASN A 17 -45.95 -27.72 -11.20
C ASN A 17 -44.96 -26.94 -12.09
N ALA A 18 -45.45 -26.06 -12.98
CA ALA A 18 -44.62 -25.15 -13.77
C ALA A 18 -44.39 -23.86 -12.97
N TYR A 19 -43.65 -23.99 -11.85
CA TYR A 19 -43.49 -22.93 -10.83
C TYR A 19 -42.80 -21.71 -11.37
N ASP A 20 -41.77 -21.84 -12.22
CA ASP A 20 -41.04 -20.70 -12.78
C ASP A 20 -41.96 -19.86 -13.68
N GLU A 21 -42.76 -20.52 -14.55
CA GLU A 21 -43.73 -19.84 -15.42
C GLU A 21 -44.83 -19.16 -14.58
N ALA A 22 -45.31 -19.80 -13.52
CA ALA A 22 -46.29 -19.23 -12.61
C ALA A 22 -45.73 -18.04 -11.86
N LEU A 23 -44.49 -18.14 -11.39
CA LEU A 23 -43.76 -17.06 -10.68
C LEU A 23 -43.64 -15.82 -11.56
N GLU A 24 -43.20 -15.93 -12.82
CA GLU A 24 -43.11 -14.82 -13.76
C GLU A 24 -44.47 -14.11 -13.94
N ILE A 25 -45.56 -14.87 -14.04
CA ILE A 25 -46.89 -14.31 -14.17
C ILE A 25 -47.32 -13.57 -12.92
N PHE A 26 -47.11 -14.16 -11.74
CA PHE A 26 -47.47 -13.52 -10.47
C PHE A 26 -46.64 -12.29 -10.19
N ILE A 27 -45.33 -12.29 -10.49
CA ILE A 27 -44.47 -11.11 -10.38
C ILE A 27 -44.98 -9.99 -11.30
N TRP A 28 -45.34 -10.32 -12.55
CA TRP A 28 -45.87 -9.34 -13.49
C TRP A 28 -47.19 -8.72 -12.99
N LEU A 29 -48.12 -9.54 -12.46
CA LEU A 29 -49.38 -9.07 -11.87
C LEU A 29 -49.16 -8.16 -10.68
N TYR A 30 -48.23 -8.53 -9.79
CA TYR A 30 -47.85 -7.72 -8.65
C TYR A 30 -47.30 -6.35 -9.07
N GLN A 31 -46.42 -6.33 -10.05
CA GLN A 31 -45.83 -5.09 -10.57
C GLN A 31 -46.86 -4.13 -11.18
N ASN A 32 -47.96 -4.68 -11.71
CA ASN A 32 -49.08 -3.92 -12.27
C ASN A 32 -50.17 -3.59 -11.23
N GLY A 33 -49.91 -3.84 -9.95
CA GLY A 33 -50.80 -3.44 -8.85
C GLY A 33 -52.07 -4.28 -8.70
N TYR A 34 -52.09 -5.48 -9.25
CA TYR A 34 -53.27 -6.35 -9.18
C TYR A 34 -53.22 -7.23 -7.93
N GLU A 35 -54.24 -7.15 -7.05
CA GLU A 35 -54.43 -7.98 -5.84
C GLU A 35 -53.13 -8.30 -5.10
N GLN A 36 -52.31 -7.30 -4.80
CA GLN A 36 -50.92 -7.45 -4.41
C GLN A 36 -50.71 -8.37 -3.21
N GLU A 37 -51.53 -8.31 -2.17
CA GLU A 37 -51.39 -9.19 -0.99
C GLU A 37 -51.49 -10.67 -1.36
N TRP A 38 -52.55 -11.04 -2.11
CA TRP A 38 -52.79 -12.42 -2.51
C TRP A 38 -51.74 -12.89 -3.52
N ILE A 39 -51.31 -12.02 -4.40
CA ILE A 39 -50.27 -12.33 -5.39
C ILE A 39 -48.93 -12.60 -4.69
N LEU A 40 -48.55 -11.87 -3.65
CA LEU A 40 -47.33 -12.11 -2.90
C LEU A 40 -47.32 -13.50 -2.24
N GLU A 41 -48.44 -13.96 -1.69
CA GLU A 41 -48.57 -15.33 -1.17
C GLU A 41 -48.33 -16.39 -2.23
N ASN A 42 -48.79 -16.15 -3.46
CA ASN A 42 -48.60 -17.07 -4.59
C ASN A 42 -47.16 -17.02 -5.12
N ILE A 43 -46.54 -15.83 -5.17
CA ILE A 43 -45.11 -15.67 -5.48
C ILE A 43 -44.28 -16.53 -4.53
N TYR A 44 -44.51 -16.42 -3.22
CA TYR A 44 -43.81 -17.21 -2.21
C TYR A 44 -44.05 -18.72 -2.37
N SER A 45 -45.29 -19.13 -2.67
CA SER A 45 -45.63 -20.54 -2.90
C SER A 45 -44.91 -21.11 -4.11
N CYS A 46 -44.80 -20.36 -5.21
CA CYS A 46 -44.01 -20.76 -6.37
C CYS A 46 -42.54 -20.92 -6.04
N TYR A 47 -41.97 -19.98 -5.30
CA TYR A 47 -40.57 -20.03 -4.88
C TYR A 47 -40.25 -21.28 -4.06
N ILE A 48 -41.04 -21.57 -3.02
CA ILE A 48 -40.83 -22.75 -2.17
C ILE A 48 -40.87 -24.05 -2.98
N ASN A 49 -41.77 -24.16 -3.96
CA ASN A 49 -41.89 -25.38 -4.74
C ASN A 49 -40.89 -25.49 -5.92
N GLY A 50 -40.39 -24.35 -6.42
CA GLY A 50 -39.51 -24.30 -7.58
C GLY A 50 -38.02 -24.22 -7.25
N ASN A 51 -37.63 -23.31 -6.35
CA ASN A 51 -36.23 -22.88 -6.18
C ASN A 51 -35.60 -23.27 -4.85
N GLU A 52 -36.35 -23.80 -3.88
CA GLU A 52 -35.83 -24.05 -2.52
C GLU A 52 -34.56 -24.91 -2.49
N ASN A 53 -34.42 -25.85 -3.41
CA ASN A 53 -33.24 -26.73 -3.44
C ASN A 53 -31.94 -25.96 -3.74
N GLU A 54 -31.96 -25.02 -4.67
CA GLU A 54 -30.80 -24.20 -5.03
C GLU A 54 -30.36 -23.33 -3.86
N PHE A 55 -31.32 -22.70 -3.18
CA PHE A 55 -31.03 -21.89 -1.99
C PHE A 55 -30.53 -22.74 -0.82
N ARG A 56 -31.03 -23.98 -0.67
CA ARG A 56 -30.56 -24.92 0.34
C ARG A 56 -29.13 -25.38 0.06
N GLU A 57 -28.77 -25.65 -1.19
CA GLU A 57 -27.42 -26.00 -1.58
C GLU A 57 -26.46 -24.82 -1.31
N SER A 58 -26.83 -23.61 -1.74
CA SER A 58 -26.04 -22.40 -1.50
C SER A 58 -25.77 -22.17 0.00
N PHE A 59 -26.80 -22.30 0.83
CA PHE A 59 -26.66 -22.15 2.27
C PHE A 59 -25.74 -23.20 2.90
N ASN A 60 -25.89 -24.46 2.52
CA ASN A 60 -25.11 -25.57 3.08
C ASN A 60 -23.62 -25.48 2.75
N GLU A 61 -23.29 -24.86 1.61
CA GLU A 61 -21.90 -24.58 1.24
C GLU A 61 -21.31 -23.34 1.94
N SER A 62 -22.16 -22.57 2.63
CA SER A 62 -21.72 -21.36 3.32
C SER A 62 -21.09 -21.67 4.67
N ILE A 63 -20.23 -20.74 5.13
CA ILE A 63 -19.58 -20.83 6.45
C ILE A 63 -20.59 -20.77 7.61
N VAL A 64 -21.77 -20.21 7.36
CA VAL A 64 -22.83 -19.99 8.35
C VAL A 64 -23.58 -21.29 8.68
N SER A 65 -23.54 -22.28 7.80
CA SER A 65 -24.18 -23.59 8.02
C SER A 65 -23.71 -24.31 9.28
N SER A 66 -22.51 -23.97 9.78
CA SER A 66 -21.99 -24.49 11.06
C SER A 66 -22.56 -23.79 12.30
N ILE A 67 -23.21 -22.64 12.14
CA ILE A 67 -23.73 -21.80 13.23
C ILE A 67 -25.25 -21.87 13.30
N CYS A 68 -25.92 -21.90 12.17
CA CYS A 68 -27.37 -21.91 12.03
C CYS A 68 -27.75 -22.95 10.98
N SER A 69 -28.86 -23.68 11.17
CA SER A 69 -29.35 -24.58 10.13
C SER A 69 -30.24 -23.83 9.12
N TYR A 70 -30.32 -24.33 7.90
CA TYR A 70 -31.19 -23.75 6.87
C TYR A 70 -32.64 -23.60 7.34
N ASN A 71 -33.16 -24.59 8.08
CA ASN A 71 -34.55 -24.60 8.53
C ASN A 71 -34.78 -23.59 9.67
N ASP A 72 -33.75 -23.29 10.47
CA ASP A 72 -33.83 -22.33 11.58
C ASP A 72 -33.75 -20.88 11.10
N CYS A 73 -33.31 -20.66 9.85
CA CYS A 73 -33.34 -19.33 9.25
C CYS A 73 -34.77 -18.79 9.20
N LYS A 74 -34.96 -17.56 9.67
CA LYS A 74 -36.29 -16.90 9.78
C LYS A 74 -36.78 -16.33 8.46
N LEU A 75 -35.87 -15.97 7.55
CA LEU A 75 -36.23 -15.34 6.29
C LEU A 75 -36.08 -16.30 5.13
N ASP A 76 -36.92 -16.10 4.13
CA ASP A 76 -36.77 -16.62 2.77
C ASP A 76 -36.70 -15.45 1.77
N PHE A 77 -36.00 -15.67 0.66
CA PHE A 77 -35.77 -14.67 -0.38
C PHE A 77 -36.41 -15.12 -1.67
N VAL A 78 -37.45 -14.42 -2.08
CA VAL A 78 -38.22 -14.76 -3.27
C VAL A 78 -37.74 -13.93 -4.45
N PRO A 79 -37.27 -14.52 -5.55
CA PRO A 79 -36.83 -13.78 -6.73
C PRO A 79 -37.89 -12.79 -7.23
N TYR A 80 -37.44 -11.55 -7.51
CA TYR A 80 -38.32 -10.47 -7.97
C TYR A 80 -37.88 -9.91 -9.34
N ARG A 81 -36.62 -9.50 -9.42
CA ARG A 81 -35.94 -9.05 -10.64
C ARG A 81 -34.51 -9.59 -10.61
N ASP A 82 -33.74 -9.31 -11.67
CA ASP A 82 -32.34 -9.70 -11.74
C ASP A 82 -31.58 -9.22 -10.50
N GLY A 83 -31.21 -10.12 -9.60
CA GLY A 83 -30.51 -9.84 -8.36
C GLY A 83 -31.34 -9.16 -7.27
N GLU A 84 -32.65 -9.00 -7.44
CA GLU A 84 -33.56 -8.48 -6.41
C GLU A 84 -34.46 -9.58 -5.86
N TYR A 85 -34.71 -9.53 -4.55
CA TYR A 85 -35.48 -10.54 -3.82
C TYR A 85 -36.46 -9.88 -2.88
N PHE A 86 -37.72 -10.38 -2.84
CA PHE A 86 -38.61 -10.09 -1.73
C PHE A 86 -38.12 -10.82 -0.48
N ILE A 87 -38.08 -10.13 0.65
CA ILE A 87 -37.76 -10.71 1.96
C ILE A 87 -39.07 -11.19 2.60
N PHE A 88 -39.19 -12.49 2.81
CA PHE A 88 -40.34 -13.10 3.49
C PHE A 88 -39.95 -13.59 4.88
N ASP A 89 -40.60 -13.01 5.92
CA ASP A 89 -40.48 -13.51 7.30
C ASP A 89 -41.40 -14.73 7.50
N LYS A 90 -40.80 -15.89 7.75
CA LYS A 90 -41.55 -17.16 7.90
C LYS A 90 -42.33 -17.22 9.21
N ILE A 91 -41.94 -16.43 10.23
CA ILE A 91 -42.57 -16.42 11.55
C ILE A 91 -43.79 -15.50 11.52
N GLU A 92 -43.59 -14.27 11.09
CA GLU A 92 -44.64 -13.26 10.99
C GLU A 92 -45.51 -13.46 9.76
N LYS A 93 -45.08 -14.26 8.79
CA LYS A 93 -45.72 -14.52 7.49
C LYS A 93 -46.00 -13.24 6.70
N THR A 94 -45.02 -12.34 6.70
CA THR A 94 -45.09 -11.05 6.04
C THR A 94 -43.90 -10.81 5.12
N PHE A 95 -44.09 -9.94 4.12
CA PHE A 95 -42.98 -9.41 3.32
C PHE A 95 -42.42 -8.16 3.96
N GLU A 96 -41.14 -8.17 4.36
CA GLU A 96 -40.49 -7.04 5.02
C GLU A 96 -39.98 -5.96 4.04
N GLY A 97 -39.67 -6.33 2.80
CA GLY A 97 -39.17 -5.43 1.77
C GLY A 97 -38.52 -6.14 0.60
N VAL A 98 -37.72 -5.40 -0.17
CA VAL A 98 -36.92 -5.93 -1.28
C VAL A 98 -35.44 -5.76 -0.96
N PHE A 99 -34.66 -6.80 -1.17
CA PHE A 99 -33.21 -6.82 -1.06
C PHE A 99 -32.59 -6.93 -2.45
N SER A 100 -31.61 -6.07 -2.77
CA SER A 100 -30.80 -6.17 -3.98
C SER A 100 -29.44 -6.77 -3.66
N ALA A 101 -29.08 -7.85 -4.35
CA ALA A 101 -27.75 -8.45 -4.22
C ALA A 101 -26.66 -7.71 -5.04
N ASN A 102 -27.06 -6.84 -5.95
CA ASN A 102 -26.17 -6.12 -6.86
C ASN A 102 -26.05 -4.63 -6.57
N GLU A 103 -27.06 -4.02 -5.96
CA GLU A 103 -27.12 -2.60 -5.68
C GLU A 103 -27.43 -2.37 -4.20
N PHE A 104 -26.50 -1.75 -3.51
CA PHE A 104 -26.66 -1.36 -2.12
C PHE A 104 -26.78 0.17 -2.04
N GLU A 105 -27.77 0.67 -1.34
CA GLU A 105 -27.90 2.09 -1.05
C GLU A 105 -26.74 2.53 -0.13
N THR A 106 -25.94 3.49 -0.60
CA THR A 106 -24.74 3.95 0.12
C THR A 106 -24.93 5.27 0.87
N ASP A 107 -26.11 5.89 0.76
CA ASP A 107 -26.33 7.26 1.23
C ASP A 107 -26.30 7.40 2.76
N ASP A 108 -26.65 6.34 3.48
CA ASP A 108 -26.70 6.31 4.95
C ASP A 108 -25.52 5.55 5.61
N LEU A 109 -24.41 5.38 4.87
CA LEU A 109 -23.23 4.72 5.45
C LEU A 109 -22.68 5.52 6.63
N PRO A 110 -22.51 4.91 7.81
CA PRO A 110 -21.82 5.54 8.92
C PRO A 110 -20.45 6.05 8.50
N ASP A 111 -20.06 7.24 8.98
CA ASP A 111 -18.76 7.85 8.63
C ASP A 111 -17.56 6.94 8.93
N VAL A 112 -17.71 6.03 9.86
CA VAL A 112 -16.71 5.00 10.20
C VAL A 112 -16.26 4.18 8.99
N PHE A 113 -17.14 3.94 8.01
CA PHE A 113 -16.80 3.23 6.78
C PHE A 113 -16.00 4.08 5.78
N LYS A 114 -15.92 5.39 6.00
CA LYS A 114 -15.23 6.35 5.12
C LYS A 114 -13.80 6.64 5.54
N LEU A 115 -13.44 6.32 6.80
CA LEU A 115 -12.18 6.78 7.40
C LEU A 115 -10.95 5.98 6.99
N ASP A 116 -11.10 4.69 6.70
CA ASP A 116 -9.98 3.80 6.40
C ASP A 116 -10.43 2.65 5.49
N GLU A 117 -9.98 2.67 4.24
CA GLU A 117 -10.36 1.64 3.25
C GLU A 117 -9.64 0.29 3.46
N PHE A 118 -8.59 0.26 4.26
CA PHE A 118 -7.83 -0.97 4.53
C PHE A 118 -8.40 -1.77 5.69
N SER A 119 -8.74 -1.10 6.79
CA SER A 119 -9.05 -1.79 8.04
C SER A 119 -10.35 -2.57 7.95
N ASP A 120 -10.29 -3.81 8.41
CA ASP A 120 -11.47 -4.64 8.61
C ASP A 120 -12.38 -4.02 9.68
N VAL A 121 -13.67 -4.30 9.59
CA VAL A 121 -14.70 -3.67 10.41
C VAL A 121 -15.40 -4.71 11.28
N VAL A 122 -15.58 -4.43 12.56
CA VAL A 122 -16.51 -5.18 13.41
C VAL A 122 -17.76 -4.35 13.68
N ILE A 123 -18.90 -4.98 13.58
CA ILE A 123 -20.21 -4.34 13.72
C ILE A 123 -21.05 -5.16 14.71
N GLU A 124 -21.66 -4.49 15.66
CA GLU A 124 -22.80 -5.02 16.41
C GLU A 124 -24.07 -4.44 15.81
N LEU A 125 -24.99 -5.31 15.40
CA LEU A 125 -26.25 -4.92 14.80
C LEU A 125 -27.44 -5.53 15.54
N ASP A 126 -28.37 -4.68 15.95
CA ASP A 126 -29.75 -5.09 16.08
C ASP A 126 -30.30 -5.41 14.70
N TRP A 127 -31.13 -6.49 14.64
CA TRP A 127 -31.63 -6.91 13.35
C TRP A 127 -32.45 -5.81 12.65
N ASP A 128 -31.95 -5.40 11.49
CA ASP A 128 -32.66 -4.64 10.47
C ASP A 128 -31.98 -4.98 9.13
N TYR A 129 -32.74 -5.52 8.17
CA TYR A 129 -32.17 -5.95 6.89
C TYR A 129 -31.54 -4.77 6.11
N ARG A 130 -32.05 -3.55 6.26
CA ARG A 130 -31.49 -2.35 5.60
C ARG A 130 -30.14 -2.00 6.17
N LYS A 131 -29.99 -2.03 7.49
CA LYS A 131 -28.71 -1.83 8.17
C LYS A 131 -27.71 -2.90 7.79
N PHE A 132 -28.16 -4.15 7.70
CA PHE A 132 -27.32 -5.26 7.27
C PHE A 132 -26.85 -5.07 5.82
N ALA A 133 -27.74 -4.71 4.90
CA ALA A 133 -27.41 -4.41 3.51
C ALA A 133 -26.45 -3.21 3.40
N THR A 134 -26.69 -2.13 4.18
CA THR A 134 -25.83 -0.95 4.26
C THR A 134 -24.43 -1.32 4.74
N ALA A 135 -24.32 -2.17 5.78
CA ALA A 135 -23.04 -2.65 6.29
C ALA A 135 -22.26 -3.45 5.24
N ILE A 136 -22.96 -4.32 4.48
CA ILE A 136 -22.37 -5.10 3.39
C ILE A 136 -21.82 -4.17 2.31
N SER A 137 -22.59 -3.19 1.89
CA SER A 137 -22.17 -2.19 0.90
C SER A 137 -20.95 -1.40 1.38
N GLY A 138 -20.95 -1.01 2.66
CA GLY A 138 -19.84 -0.30 3.28
C GLY A 138 -18.55 -1.09 3.38
N ALA A 139 -18.63 -2.41 3.36
CA ALA A 139 -17.45 -3.27 3.45
C ALA A 139 -16.51 -3.11 2.24
N LYS A 140 -17.01 -2.86 1.03
CA LYS A 140 -16.19 -2.61 -0.18
C LYS A 140 -14.99 -3.54 -0.34
N GLY A 141 -15.21 -4.85 -0.15
CA GLY A 141 -14.16 -5.88 -0.22
C GLY A 141 -13.32 -6.03 1.06
N ARG A 142 -13.54 -5.25 2.11
CA ARG A 142 -12.98 -5.46 3.46
C ARG A 142 -13.67 -6.63 4.13
N LYS A 143 -13.01 -7.21 5.14
CA LYS A 143 -13.68 -8.19 6.00
C LYS A 143 -14.61 -7.47 6.96
N LEU A 144 -15.82 -7.97 7.04
CA LEU A 144 -16.86 -7.48 7.93
C LEU A 144 -17.17 -8.56 8.96
N TYR A 145 -16.92 -8.26 10.22
CA TYR A 145 -17.21 -9.14 11.35
C TYR A 145 -18.48 -8.64 12.03
N VAL A 146 -19.56 -9.40 11.91
CA VAL A 146 -20.88 -9.01 12.39
C VAL A 146 -21.22 -9.81 13.64
N ILE A 147 -21.48 -9.12 14.74
CA ILE A 147 -22.09 -9.68 15.93
C ILE A 147 -23.58 -9.38 15.83
N ALA A 148 -24.37 -10.40 15.49
CA ALA A 148 -25.78 -10.25 15.18
C ALA A 148 -26.66 -10.65 16.35
N ASN A 149 -27.53 -9.76 16.80
CA ASN A 149 -28.48 -10.04 17.87
C ASN A 149 -29.57 -11.04 17.44
N ASP A 150 -29.91 -11.08 16.16
CA ASP A 150 -30.76 -12.13 15.55
C ASP A 150 -29.98 -12.88 14.47
N ILE A 151 -29.27 -13.92 14.92
CA ILE A 151 -28.44 -14.75 14.01
C ILE A 151 -29.27 -15.49 12.97
N GLU A 152 -30.50 -15.89 13.28
CA GLU A 152 -31.35 -16.66 12.41
C GLU A 152 -31.86 -15.82 11.23
N LYS A 153 -32.10 -14.53 11.45
CA LYS A 153 -32.41 -13.57 10.38
C LYS A 153 -31.14 -13.24 9.56
N SER A 154 -30.05 -12.91 10.22
CA SER A 154 -28.79 -12.56 9.55
C SER A 154 -28.21 -13.71 8.73
N ALA A 155 -28.26 -14.94 9.25
CA ALA A 155 -27.82 -16.13 8.55
C ALA A 155 -28.66 -16.41 7.28
N SER A 156 -29.94 -15.98 7.29
CA SER A 156 -30.85 -16.21 6.17
C SER A 156 -30.33 -15.63 4.85
N PHE A 157 -29.55 -14.54 4.87
CA PHE A 157 -28.96 -13.95 3.66
C PHE A 157 -28.02 -14.89 2.91
N TYR A 158 -27.43 -15.87 3.60
CA TYR A 158 -26.56 -16.86 2.95
C TYR A 158 -27.33 -17.91 2.14
N LYS A 159 -28.64 -17.85 2.12
CA LYS A 159 -29.47 -18.63 1.20
C LYS A 159 -29.36 -18.10 -0.24
N ILE A 160 -29.14 -16.81 -0.43
CA ILE A 160 -29.05 -16.15 -1.74
C ILE A 160 -27.75 -16.56 -2.43
N PRO A 161 -27.78 -17.20 -3.62
CA PRO A 161 -26.57 -17.66 -4.32
C PRO A 161 -25.59 -16.52 -4.63
N GLU A 162 -26.09 -15.36 -5.08
CA GLU A 162 -25.29 -14.19 -5.41
C GLU A 162 -24.67 -13.54 -4.18
N PHE A 163 -25.32 -13.61 -3.03
CA PHE A 163 -24.81 -13.07 -1.77
C PHE A 163 -23.45 -13.69 -1.41
N LYS A 164 -23.26 -14.97 -1.69
CA LYS A 164 -21.99 -15.67 -1.49
C LYS A 164 -20.85 -15.04 -2.28
N GLN A 165 -21.10 -14.55 -3.49
CA GLN A 165 -20.10 -13.89 -4.34
C GLN A 165 -19.83 -12.46 -3.87
N THR A 166 -20.87 -11.73 -3.46
CA THR A 166 -20.81 -10.32 -3.05
C THR A 166 -20.26 -10.16 -1.63
N CYS A 167 -20.49 -11.13 -0.74
CA CYS A 167 -20.28 -11.05 0.69
C CYS A 167 -19.39 -12.15 1.28
N GLY A 168 -18.52 -12.75 0.48
CA GLY A 168 -17.56 -13.77 0.92
C GLY A 168 -16.60 -13.29 2.04
N ASN A 169 -16.57 -11.99 2.28
CA ASN A 169 -15.76 -11.35 3.32
C ASN A 169 -16.50 -11.13 4.65
N ILE A 170 -17.78 -11.55 4.75
CA ILE A 170 -18.56 -11.37 5.97
C ILE A 170 -18.45 -12.61 6.86
N LYS A 171 -18.26 -12.39 8.16
CA LYS A 171 -18.30 -13.43 9.17
C LYS A 171 -19.26 -13.06 10.29
N LEU A 172 -20.21 -13.97 10.58
CA LEU A 172 -21.18 -13.79 11.65
C LEU A 172 -20.71 -14.43 12.97
N PHE A 173 -21.01 -13.79 14.10
CA PHE A 173 -20.79 -14.28 15.45
C PHE A 173 -22.07 -14.17 16.27
N LEU A 174 -22.28 -15.13 17.15
CA LEU A 174 -23.43 -15.13 18.06
C LEU A 174 -23.29 -14.09 19.17
N ASN A 175 -22.05 -13.82 19.59
CA ASN A 175 -21.74 -12.92 20.69
C ASN A 175 -20.25 -12.54 20.72
N GLU A 176 -19.92 -11.60 21.59
CA GLU A 176 -18.55 -11.11 21.77
C GLU A 176 -17.55 -12.18 22.23
N LYS A 177 -18.00 -13.24 22.93
CA LYS A 177 -17.10 -14.31 23.41
C LYS A 177 -16.63 -15.20 22.26
N ASP A 178 -17.55 -15.51 21.32
CA ASP A 178 -17.21 -16.28 20.13
C ASP A 178 -16.28 -15.49 19.22
N TYR A 179 -16.52 -14.18 19.12
CA TYR A 179 -15.66 -13.24 18.42
C TYR A 179 -14.25 -13.21 19.03
N LYS A 180 -14.12 -12.98 20.36
CA LYS A 180 -12.84 -13.00 21.08
C LYS A 180 -12.09 -14.32 20.87
N LYS A 181 -12.77 -15.45 21.06
CA LYS A 181 -12.20 -16.78 20.85
C LYS A 181 -11.68 -16.97 19.45
N PHE A 182 -12.44 -16.51 18.44
CA PHE A 182 -12.02 -16.63 17.06
C PHE A 182 -10.68 -15.93 16.77
N PHE A 183 -10.50 -14.68 17.21
CA PHE A 183 -9.25 -13.96 16.98
C PHE A 183 -8.09 -14.51 17.80
N HIS A 184 -8.36 -15.02 19.00
CA HIS A 184 -7.35 -15.65 19.83
C HIS A 184 -6.84 -16.99 19.24
N GLU A 185 -7.72 -17.78 18.63
CA GLU A 185 -7.35 -19.05 17.98
C GLU A 185 -6.77 -18.85 16.58
N ASN A 186 -7.00 -17.68 15.95
CA ASN A 186 -6.58 -17.37 14.59
C ASN A 186 -5.62 -16.17 14.55
N ILE A 187 -4.47 -16.29 15.21
CA ILE A 187 -3.45 -15.23 15.30
C ILE A 187 -2.88 -14.78 13.93
N MET A 188 -3.08 -15.59 12.87
CA MET A 188 -2.75 -15.21 11.48
C MET A 188 -3.71 -14.17 10.89
N MET A 189 -4.90 -14.00 11.49
CA MET A 189 -5.87 -13.02 11.04
C MET A 189 -5.53 -11.65 11.64
N TYR A 190 -5.58 -10.61 10.82
CA TYR A 190 -5.41 -9.24 11.29
C TYR A 190 -6.61 -8.82 12.15
N LEU A 191 -6.35 -8.06 13.20
CA LEU A 191 -7.43 -7.51 14.03
C LEU A 191 -8.15 -6.38 13.28
N PRO A 192 -9.48 -6.33 13.29
CA PRO A 192 -10.23 -5.17 12.80
C PRO A 192 -9.84 -3.91 13.56
N LYS A 193 -9.71 -2.78 12.87
CA LYS A 193 -9.35 -1.49 13.47
C LYS A 193 -10.56 -0.58 13.63
N ILE A 194 -11.64 -0.86 12.89
CA ILE A 194 -12.87 -0.08 12.92
C ILE A 194 -13.90 -0.87 13.71
N ILE A 195 -14.49 -0.21 14.71
CA ILE A 195 -15.54 -0.76 15.56
C ILE A 195 -16.77 0.15 15.39
N PHE A 196 -17.90 -0.47 15.12
CA PHE A 196 -19.18 0.21 15.08
C PHE A 196 -20.20 -0.59 15.89
N ALA A 197 -20.81 0.04 16.87
CA ALA A 197 -21.95 -0.50 17.59
C ALA A 197 -22.99 0.59 17.81
N GLU A 198 -24.28 0.24 17.73
CA GLU A 198 -25.35 1.20 17.98
C GLU A 198 -25.39 1.64 19.44
N ASN A 199 -24.89 0.80 20.33
CA ASN A 199 -24.78 1.08 21.76
C ASN A 199 -23.33 1.40 22.14
N ASN A 200 -23.07 2.63 22.58
CA ASN A 200 -21.75 3.08 23.03
C ASN A 200 -21.12 2.17 24.11
N GLN A 201 -21.91 1.60 25.00
CA GLN A 201 -21.39 0.68 26.04
C GLN A 201 -20.91 -0.63 25.41
N TYR A 202 -21.54 -1.07 24.35
CA TYR A 202 -21.12 -2.25 23.62
C TYR A 202 -19.85 -1.98 22.81
N GLU A 203 -19.78 -0.83 22.18
CA GLU A 203 -18.57 -0.39 21.47
C GLU A 203 -17.35 -0.35 22.40
N GLU A 204 -17.49 0.20 23.61
CA GLU A 204 -16.41 0.23 24.60
C GLU A 204 -15.98 -1.19 25.04
N ARG A 205 -16.90 -2.13 25.17
CA ARG A 205 -16.56 -3.53 25.47
C ARG A 205 -15.79 -4.19 24.34
N LEU A 206 -16.16 -3.94 23.08
CA LEU A 206 -15.43 -4.46 21.93
C LEU A 206 -14.02 -3.87 21.87
N LYS A 207 -13.85 -2.58 22.14
CA LYS A 207 -12.53 -1.94 22.24
C LYS A 207 -11.64 -2.62 23.28
N ILE A 208 -12.18 -2.94 24.44
CA ILE A 208 -11.45 -3.68 25.50
C ILE A 208 -10.98 -5.05 24.99
N ILE A 209 -11.85 -5.79 24.30
CA ILE A 209 -11.51 -7.10 23.72
C ILE A 209 -10.36 -6.98 22.74
N PHE A 210 -10.37 -5.94 21.88
CA PHE A 210 -9.30 -5.69 20.95
C PHE A 210 -7.98 -5.33 21.63
N ASP A 211 -8.03 -4.43 22.61
CA ASP A 211 -6.84 -3.99 23.33
C ASP A 211 -6.20 -5.17 24.11
N GLU A 212 -7.01 -6.08 24.67
CA GLU A 212 -6.53 -7.30 25.30
C GLU A 212 -5.86 -8.25 24.30
N GLU A 213 -6.51 -8.48 23.15
CA GLU A 213 -5.96 -9.36 22.12
C GLU A 213 -4.72 -8.75 21.47
N HIS A 214 -4.73 -7.45 21.20
CA HIS A 214 -3.56 -6.73 20.71
C HIS A 214 -2.39 -6.85 21.70
N THR A 215 -2.64 -6.64 22.99
CA THR A 215 -1.64 -6.80 24.05
C THR A 215 -1.06 -8.22 24.08
N TYR A 216 -1.92 -9.23 23.98
CA TYR A 216 -1.48 -10.62 23.90
C TYR A 216 -0.58 -10.88 22.69
N ARG A 217 -0.96 -10.39 21.50
CA ARG A 217 -0.20 -10.55 20.26
C ARG A 217 1.13 -9.81 20.26
N LEU A 218 1.34 -8.86 21.17
CA LEU A 218 2.62 -8.21 21.41
C LEU A 218 3.53 -9.00 22.35
N THR A 219 3.07 -10.10 22.94
CA THR A 219 3.93 -11.01 23.71
C THR A 219 4.69 -11.96 22.79
N ASP A 220 5.79 -12.55 23.29
CA ASP A 220 6.56 -13.55 22.53
C ASP A 220 5.71 -14.77 22.15
N ASP A 221 4.77 -15.17 23.02
CA ASP A 221 3.87 -16.31 22.78
C ASP A 221 2.78 -16.01 21.74
N GLY A 222 2.31 -14.75 21.68
CA GLY A 222 1.25 -14.32 20.76
C GLY A 222 1.77 -13.80 19.42
N ARG A 223 3.06 -13.50 19.29
CA ARG A 223 3.63 -12.89 18.08
C ARG A 223 3.84 -13.89 16.96
N ASN A 224 3.19 -13.65 15.82
CA ASN A 224 3.43 -14.42 14.60
C ASN A 224 4.25 -13.63 13.58
N LYS A 225 5.53 -13.99 13.44
CA LYS A 225 6.46 -13.32 12.53
C LYS A 225 6.19 -13.61 11.06
N ASP A 226 5.54 -14.72 10.73
CA ASP A 226 5.23 -15.08 9.33
C ASP A 226 4.11 -14.21 8.73
N ASN A 227 3.38 -13.50 9.56
CA ASN A 227 2.27 -12.64 9.15
C ASN A 227 2.60 -11.14 9.11
N ILE A 228 3.87 -10.77 9.27
CA ILE A 228 4.28 -9.36 9.20
C ILE A 228 4.25 -8.89 7.75
N LEU A 229 3.48 -7.83 7.47
CA LEU A 229 3.39 -7.24 6.15
C LEU A 229 4.51 -6.24 5.88
N LEU A 230 4.76 -5.35 6.83
CA LEU A 230 5.66 -4.21 6.66
C LEU A 230 6.64 -4.11 7.82
N THR A 231 7.93 -4.08 7.53
CA THR A 231 8.97 -3.65 8.45
C THR A 231 9.28 -2.18 8.22
N ILE A 232 9.16 -1.35 9.24
CA ILE A 232 9.67 0.04 9.24
C ILE A 232 11.14 -0.04 9.63
N GLY A 233 12.02 0.20 8.68
CA GLY A 233 13.45 0.06 8.85
C GLY A 233 14.17 1.40 8.99
N ILE A 234 14.88 1.59 10.11
CA ILE A 234 15.60 2.81 10.46
C ILE A 234 17.10 2.52 10.52
N PRO A 235 17.82 2.70 9.41
CA PRO A 235 19.28 2.73 9.45
C PRO A 235 19.72 4.01 10.11
N THR A 236 20.66 3.93 11.05
CA THR A 236 21.10 5.09 11.84
C THR A 236 22.60 5.11 12.09
N HIS A 237 23.18 6.31 12.15
CA HIS A 237 24.58 6.56 12.50
C HIS A 237 24.71 7.90 13.19
N ASN A 238 25.26 7.91 14.41
CA ASN A 238 25.51 9.13 15.21
C ASN A 238 24.26 10.00 15.52
N ARG A 239 23.08 9.39 15.68
CA ARG A 239 21.80 10.09 15.87
C ARG A 239 20.86 9.37 16.85
N GLY A 240 21.42 8.82 17.94
CA GLY A 240 20.66 8.07 18.94
C GLY A 240 19.49 8.83 19.54
N ASN A 241 19.63 10.14 19.75
CA ASN A 241 18.56 11.01 20.24
C ASN A 241 17.37 11.11 19.27
N LEU A 242 17.61 11.08 17.97
CA LEU A 242 16.55 11.08 16.97
C LEU A 242 15.87 9.70 16.91
N VAL A 243 16.65 8.63 17.00
CA VAL A 243 16.14 7.26 17.05
C VAL A 243 15.16 7.07 18.20
N LEU A 244 15.52 7.47 19.41
CA LEU A 244 14.61 7.40 20.56
C LEU A 244 13.30 8.13 20.30
N LYS A 245 13.37 9.35 19.79
CA LYS A 245 12.18 10.13 19.43
C LYS A 245 11.30 9.44 18.37
N ARG A 246 11.94 8.79 17.38
CA ARG A 246 11.17 8.01 16.37
C ARG A 246 10.54 6.77 16.98
N LEU A 247 11.25 6.07 17.87
CA LEU A 247 10.74 4.89 18.55
C LEU A 247 9.56 5.23 19.48
N GLU A 248 9.64 6.33 20.25
CA GLU A 248 8.51 6.81 21.06
C GLU A 248 7.24 6.98 20.22
N HIS A 249 7.38 7.55 19.02
CA HIS A 249 6.26 7.72 18.09
C HIS A 249 5.79 6.38 17.50
N LEU A 250 6.69 5.59 16.94
CA LEU A 250 6.35 4.34 16.24
C LEU A 250 5.77 3.27 17.17
N LEU A 251 6.20 3.20 18.43
CA LEU A 251 5.67 2.24 19.40
C LEU A 251 4.23 2.52 19.83
N THR A 252 3.67 3.70 19.48
CA THR A 252 2.25 4.00 19.67
C THR A 252 1.34 3.34 18.62
N ILE A 253 1.91 2.79 17.55
CA ILE A 253 1.16 2.13 16.47
C ILE A 253 0.38 0.93 17.04
N LYS A 254 -0.93 0.86 16.73
CA LYS A 254 -1.81 -0.24 17.13
C LYS A 254 -1.96 -1.31 16.04
N TYR A 255 -0.90 -1.62 15.31
CA TYR A 255 -0.82 -2.74 14.38
C TYR A 255 0.10 -3.81 15.00
N ASP A 256 -0.42 -5.00 15.25
CA ASP A 256 0.27 -6.06 15.98
C ASP A 256 1.06 -7.01 15.07
N THR A 257 0.37 -7.68 14.15
CA THR A 257 0.98 -8.65 13.23
C THR A 257 1.35 -8.03 11.89
N GLU A 258 0.83 -6.85 11.56
CA GLU A 258 1.08 -6.18 10.28
C GLU A 258 2.42 -5.47 10.23
N ILE A 259 2.92 -4.97 11.36
CA ILE A 259 4.09 -4.08 11.43
C ILE A 259 5.18 -4.61 12.35
N GLU A 260 6.41 -4.41 11.92
CA GLU A 260 7.64 -4.58 12.67
C GLU A 260 8.49 -3.30 12.55
N ILE A 261 9.32 -3.02 13.54
CA ILE A 261 10.25 -1.90 13.56
C ILE A 261 11.66 -2.46 13.73
N VAL A 262 12.55 -2.13 12.80
CA VAL A 262 13.97 -2.52 12.86
C VAL A 262 14.83 -1.27 12.91
N VAL A 263 15.65 -1.15 13.94
CA VAL A 263 16.70 -0.15 14.03
C VAL A 263 18.05 -0.81 13.80
N ALA A 264 18.80 -0.32 12.82
CA ALA A 264 20.16 -0.77 12.54
C ALA A 264 21.15 0.36 12.85
N LYS A 265 21.80 0.27 14.02
CA LYS A 265 22.87 1.18 14.45
C LYS A 265 24.18 0.79 13.75
N ASN A 266 24.87 1.78 13.21
CA ASN A 266 26.13 1.65 12.51
C ASN A 266 27.25 2.45 13.21
N GLY A 267 28.36 1.79 13.49
CA GLY A 267 29.57 2.42 13.98
C GLY A 267 29.58 2.88 15.42
N ASP A 268 30.74 3.37 15.86
CA ASP A 268 30.95 3.99 17.17
C ASP A 268 30.37 5.41 17.19
N THR A 269 29.66 5.79 18.25
CA THR A 269 28.73 6.92 18.16
C THR A 269 28.84 7.90 19.31
N LEU A 270 28.44 9.13 19.05
CA LEU A 270 28.29 10.21 20.00
C LEU A 270 27.15 10.03 21.00
N TYR A 271 26.14 9.27 20.62
CA TYR A 271 24.88 9.08 21.35
C TYR A 271 24.77 7.65 21.90
N GLN A 272 25.88 7.17 22.50
CA GLN A 272 25.95 5.79 22.99
C GLN A 272 24.89 5.49 24.05
N ALA A 273 24.62 6.43 24.95
CA ALA A 273 23.63 6.27 26.02
C ALA A 273 22.21 6.08 25.46
N GLU A 274 21.86 6.87 24.44
CA GLU A 274 20.56 6.82 23.78
C GLU A 274 20.41 5.50 22.98
N TYR A 275 21.46 5.03 22.34
CA TYR A 275 21.45 3.73 21.67
C TYR A 275 21.37 2.57 22.66
N GLU A 276 22.01 2.67 23.83
CA GLU A 276 21.85 1.70 24.90
C GLU A 276 20.42 1.68 25.45
N GLU A 277 19.78 2.84 25.57
CA GLU A 277 18.37 2.94 25.94
C GLU A 277 17.48 2.30 24.89
N ALA A 278 17.67 2.62 23.60
CA ALA A 278 16.96 2.01 22.49
C ALA A 278 17.10 0.48 22.49
N SER A 279 18.28 -0.05 22.76
CA SER A 279 18.55 -1.49 22.80
C SER A 279 17.80 -2.26 23.91
N LYS A 280 17.33 -1.56 24.95
CA LYS A 280 16.65 -2.12 26.11
C LYS A 280 15.12 -2.12 25.98
N ILE A 281 14.57 -1.51 24.94
CA ILE A 281 13.13 -1.46 24.71
C ILE A 281 12.57 -2.89 24.58
N LYS A 282 11.49 -3.15 25.30
CA LYS A 282 10.80 -4.44 25.33
C LYS A 282 9.46 -4.32 24.60
N ASP A 283 9.47 -4.58 23.32
CA ASP A 283 8.28 -4.68 22.47
C ASP A 283 8.56 -5.76 21.43
N SER A 284 7.67 -6.74 21.28
CA SER A 284 7.87 -7.87 20.38
C SER A 284 7.92 -7.48 18.88
N ARG A 285 7.45 -6.28 18.54
CA ARG A 285 7.55 -5.72 17.18
C ARG A 285 8.89 -5.08 16.90
N TYR A 286 9.72 -4.86 17.92
CA TYR A 286 10.94 -4.09 17.82
C TYR A 286 12.18 -4.99 17.79
N ILE A 287 13.05 -4.71 16.83
CA ILE A 287 14.35 -5.36 16.68
C ILE A 287 15.42 -4.27 16.66
N TYR A 288 16.36 -4.40 17.58
CA TYR A 288 17.57 -3.58 17.59
C TYR A 288 18.76 -4.41 17.11
N TYR A 289 19.45 -3.91 16.09
CA TYR A 289 20.70 -4.44 15.59
C TYR A 289 21.77 -3.35 15.64
N GLY A 290 22.85 -3.59 16.35
CA GLY A 290 23.93 -2.63 16.50
C GLY A 290 25.29 -3.27 16.20
N VAL A 291 26.12 -2.57 15.42
CA VAL A 291 27.54 -2.89 15.19
C VAL A 291 28.38 -1.71 15.61
N ASP A 292 29.56 -2.00 16.17
CA ASP A 292 30.54 -0.97 16.59
C ASP A 292 31.51 -0.63 15.46
N GLU A 293 31.63 -1.51 14.46
CA GLU A 293 32.38 -1.25 13.24
C GLU A 293 31.63 -0.22 12.37
N GLU A 294 32.36 0.76 11.84
CA GLU A 294 31.81 1.73 10.90
C GLU A 294 31.64 1.07 9.52
N LEU A 295 30.42 0.68 9.22
CA LEU A 295 30.04 0.14 7.93
C LEU A 295 29.66 1.25 6.95
N ARG A 296 29.78 1.00 5.67
CA ARG A 296 29.21 1.88 4.65
C ARG A 296 27.70 1.93 4.74
N PRO A 297 27.06 3.07 4.39
CA PRO A 297 25.62 3.25 4.55
C PRO A 297 24.78 2.15 3.90
N GLU A 298 25.12 1.71 2.69
CA GLU A 298 24.37 0.69 1.96
C GLU A 298 24.41 -0.67 2.65
N ILE A 299 25.49 -1.00 3.34
CA ILE A 299 25.58 -2.26 4.12
C ILE A 299 24.63 -2.17 5.31
N ASN A 300 24.56 -1.01 5.98
CA ASN A 300 23.66 -0.80 7.09
C ASN A 300 22.18 -0.88 6.65
N TRP A 301 21.86 -0.33 5.48
CA TRP A 301 20.51 -0.45 4.89
C TRP A 301 20.16 -1.91 4.54
N TYR A 302 21.12 -2.66 4.00
CA TYR A 302 20.93 -4.09 3.76
C TYR A 302 20.70 -4.87 5.06
N ASN A 303 21.43 -4.53 6.13
CA ASN A 303 21.25 -5.15 7.44
C ASN A 303 19.83 -4.96 7.97
N VAL A 304 19.21 -3.78 7.76
CA VAL A 304 17.78 -3.57 8.06
C VAL A 304 16.93 -4.64 7.38
N ALA A 305 17.07 -4.81 6.06
CA ALA A 305 16.27 -5.77 5.32
C ALA A 305 16.58 -7.23 5.72
N LYS A 306 17.83 -7.53 6.08
CA LYS A 306 18.26 -8.85 6.54
C LYS A 306 17.64 -9.22 7.88
N MET A 307 17.55 -8.27 8.81
CA MET A 307 16.98 -8.47 10.14
C MET A 307 15.44 -8.46 10.14
N ALA A 308 14.83 -7.85 9.15
CA ALA A 308 13.38 -7.75 8.99
C ALA A 308 12.72 -9.12 8.77
N HIS A 309 11.45 -9.25 9.18
CA HIS A 309 10.58 -10.39 8.86
C HIS A 309 9.43 -9.98 7.91
N GLY A 310 9.12 -8.69 7.81
CA GLY A 310 8.03 -8.19 6.98
C GLY A 310 8.15 -8.62 5.50
N LYS A 311 7.00 -8.83 4.86
CA LYS A 311 6.93 -9.07 3.41
C LYS A 311 7.57 -7.92 2.62
N TYR A 312 7.41 -6.70 3.13
CA TYR A 312 8.04 -5.49 2.60
C TYR A 312 8.83 -4.75 3.68
N VAL A 313 9.79 -3.96 3.25
CA VAL A 313 10.59 -3.07 4.11
C VAL A 313 10.41 -1.64 3.63
N LEU A 314 9.92 -0.76 4.49
CA LEU A 314 9.92 0.69 4.31
C LEU A 314 11.21 1.24 4.91
N PHE A 315 12.04 1.87 4.10
CA PHE A 315 13.21 2.59 4.59
C PHE A 315 12.83 4.01 5.04
N VAL A 316 13.27 4.38 6.23
CA VAL A 316 13.03 5.69 6.83
C VAL A 316 14.33 6.20 7.46
N SER A 317 14.74 7.42 7.12
CA SER A 317 15.83 8.10 7.81
C SER A 317 15.45 8.36 9.28
N ASP A 318 16.41 8.28 10.19
CA ASP A 318 16.22 8.65 11.59
C ASP A 318 15.79 10.12 11.79
N GLU A 319 16.00 10.99 10.78
CA GLU A 319 15.53 12.38 10.77
C GLU A 319 14.02 12.49 10.50
N ASP A 320 13.43 11.57 9.72
CA ASP A 320 12.10 11.67 9.20
C ASP A 320 11.04 11.00 10.08
N GLU A 321 9.77 11.31 9.81
CA GLU A 321 8.64 10.79 10.58
C GLU A 321 7.64 10.07 9.70
N VAL A 322 7.25 8.87 10.11
CA VAL A 322 6.17 8.11 9.46
C VAL A 322 4.83 8.62 9.95
N LEU A 323 3.92 8.94 9.04
CA LEU A 323 2.54 9.29 9.37
C LEU A 323 1.74 8.01 9.63
N ILE A 324 1.44 7.77 10.90
CA ILE A 324 0.79 6.52 11.37
C ILE A 324 -0.59 6.35 10.72
N GLU A 325 -1.32 7.43 10.53
CA GLU A 325 -2.64 7.46 9.91
C GLU A 325 -2.63 6.99 8.45
N SER A 326 -1.48 7.09 7.76
CA SER A 326 -1.34 6.66 6.38
C SER A 326 -0.93 5.20 6.22
N LEU A 327 -0.55 4.52 7.32
CA LEU A 327 -0.05 3.15 7.26
C LEU A 327 -1.11 2.17 6.74
N ALA A 328 -2.37 2.34 7.12
CA ALA A 328 -3.46 1.48 6.67
C ALA A 328 -3.56 1.42 5.14
N HIS A 329 -3.42 2.57 4.46
CA HIS A 329 -3.42 2.68 3.02
C HIS A 329 -2.27 1.87 2.38
N TYR A 330 -1.04 2.03 2.87
CA TYR A 330 0.10 1.29 2.35
C TYR A 330 0.06 -0.21 2.67
N LEU A 331 -0.46 -0.59 3.84
CA LEU A 331 -0.69 -1.99 4.18
C LEU A 331 -1.71 -2.64 3.24
N LYS A 332 -2.75 -1.90 2.82
CA LYS A 332 -3.70 -2.36 1.79
C LYS A 332 -2.99 -2.62 0.45
N ILE A 333 -2.20 -1.66 -0.03
CA ILE A 333 -1.43 -1.83 -1.28
C ILE A 333 -0.54 -3.08 -1.19
N ILE A 334 0.18 -3.27 -0.09
CA ILE A 334 1.08 -4.41 0.13
C ILE A 334 0.29 -5.73 0.16
N ARG A 335 -0.85 -5.75 0.83
CA ARG A 335 -1.71 -6.94 0.95
C ARG A 335 -2.28 -7.36 -0.40
N ASP A 336 -2.73 -6.40 -1.19
CA ASP A 336 -3.37 -6.64 -2.49
C ASP A 336 -2.34 -6.89 -3.61
N SER A 337 -1.05 -6.63 -3.34
CA SER A 337 0.02 -6.75 -4.33
C SER A 337 0.64 -8.13 -4.38
N ASN A 338 0.56 -8.80 -5.55
CA ASN A 338 1.16 -10.13 -5.74
C ASN A 338 2.56 -10.07 -6.34
N ASN A 339 2.85 -9.17 -7.28
CA ASN A 339 4.11 -9.11 -8.02
C ASN A 339 4.92 -7.83 -7.80
N VAL A 340 4.48 -6.91 -6.97
CA VAL A 340 5.17 -5.63 -6.74
C VAL A 340 6.52 -5.87 -6.07
N SER A 341 7.57 -5.30 -6.63
CA SER A 341 8.94 -5.35 -6.11
C SER A 341 9.28 -4.10 -5.31
N GLN A 342 8.70 -2.96 -5.66
CA GLN A 342 9.02 -1.68 -5.06
C GLN A 342 7.85 -0.69 -5.16
N ILE A 343 7.73 0.14 -4.12
CA ILE A 343 6.73 1.20 -4.02
C ILE A 343 7.44 2.47 -3.60
N ARG A 344 7.16 3.59 -4.27
CA ARG A 344 7.58 4.91 -3.83
C ARG A 344 6.40 5.62 -3.18
N ALA A 345 6.49 5.84 -1.88
CA ALA A 345 5.53 6.62 -1.13
C ALA A 345 5.82 8.12 -1.25
N LYS A 346 4.76 8.93 -1.17
CA LYS A 346 4.89 10.39 -1.13
C LYS A 346 5.56 10.85 0.14
N THR A 347 6.43 11.86 0.00
CA THR A 347 7.05 12.58 1.10
C THR A 347 6.65 14.07 1.06
N SER A 348 6.79 14.77 2.18
CA SER A 348 6.34 16.16 2.31
C SER A 348 7.12 17.16 1.46
N SER A 349 8.36 16.85 1.07
CA SER A 349 9.26 17.74 0.32
C SER A 349 9.77 17.14 -0.98
N GLN A 350 10.59 16.09 -0.92
CA GLN A 350 11.28 15.54 -2.09
C GLN A 350 10.30 14.97 -3.13
N TYR A 351 9.27 14.26 -2.68
CA TYR A 351 8.25 13.65 -3.54
C TYR A 351 6.85 14.26 -3.34
N LYS A 352 6.78 15.55 -3.02
CA LYS A 352 5.50 16.25 -2.77
C LYS A 352 4.51 16.25 -3.93
N ASN A 353 4.99 16.10 -5.15
CA ASN A 353 4.19 16.10 -6.39
C ASN A 353 4.05 14.69 -6.99
N LEU A 354 4.34 13.64 -6.21
CA LEU A 354 4.21 12.26 -6.66
C LEU A 354 2.77 11.98 -7.08
N LYS A 355 2.62 11.22 -8.17
CA LYS A 355 1.32 10.78 -8.69
C LYS A 355 1.19 9.28 -8.50
N ASP A 356 -0.05 8.80 -8.58
CA ASP A 356 -0.34 7.38 -8.56
C ASP A 356 -0.02 6.80 -9.94
N GLU A 357 0.94 5.89 -9.98
CA GLU A 357 1.32 5.18 -11.21
C GLU A 357 1.60 3.71 -10.87
N TYR A 358 1.14 2.81 -11.73
CA TYR A 358 1.45 1.39 -11.69
C TYR A 358 2.19 1.02 -12.98
N CYS A 359 3.38 0.46 -12.83
CA CYS A 359 4.23 0.07 -13.95
C CYS A 359 4.54 -1.42 -13.88
N LYS A 360 4.43 -2.07 -15.02
CA LYS A 360 4.79 -3.49 -15.18
C LYS A 360 6.29 -3.69 -15.03
N GLN A 361 6.64 -4.88 -14.53
CA GLN A 361 8.00 -5.39 -14.48
C GLN A 361 8.73 -5.18 -15.81
N GLY A 362 10.01 -4.83 -15.75
CA GLY A 362 10.86 -4.57 -16.91
C GLY A 362 11.01 -3.09 -17.24
N GLU A 363 10.87 -2.73 -18.49
CA GLU A 363 11.17 -1.38 -19.00
C GLU A 363 10.30 -0.28 -18.35
N GLU A 364 9.03 -0.54 -18.11
CA GLU A 364 8.12 0.45 -17.49
C GLU A 364 8.56 0.75 -16.05
N ALA A 365 8.74 -0.30 -15.23
CA ALA A 365 9.20 -0.13 -13.85
C ALA A 365 10.61 0.48 -13.79
N PHE A 366 11.50 0.11 -14.71
CA PHE A 366 12.81 0.73 -14.82
C PHE A 366 12.71 2.23 -15.09
N LYS A 367 11.92 2.65 -16.08
CA LYS A 367 11.73 4.08 -16.41
C LYS A 367 11.15 4.89 -15.24
N LEU A 368 10.29 4.28 -14.43
CA LEU A 368 9.70 4.96 -13.28
C LEU A 368 10.69 5.13 -12.13
N PHE A 369 11.53 4.13 -11.88
CA PHE A 369 12.37 4.08 -10.67
C PHE A 369 13.83 4.43 -10.91
N PHE A 370 14.40 4.17 -12.09
CA PHE A 370 15.78 4.55 -12.38
C PHE A 370 15.93 6.06 -12.44
N LEU A 371 16.91 6.60 -11.74
CA LEU A 371 17.19 8.04 -11.57
C LEU A 371 16.06 8.86 -10.91
N GLY A 372 15.05 8.19 -10.37
CA GLY A 372 13.93 8.80 -9.66
C GLY A 372 14.00 8.65 -8.15
N GLN A 373 14.98 7.93 -7.61
CA GLN A 373 15.03 7.51 -6.20
C GLN A 373 16.17 8.19 -5.43
N ASN A 374 16.33 9.49 -5.56
CA ASN A 374 17.40 10.27 -4.92
C ASN A 374 17.21 10.48 -3.41
N TYR A 375 16.15 9.97 -2.80
CA TYR A 375 15.87 10.03 -1.38
C TYR A 375 15.39 8.67 -0.87
N LEU A 376 16.01 8.17 0.21
CA LEU A 376 15.75 6.81 0.68
C LEU A 376 14.41 6.70 1.41
N SER A 377 14.07 7.67 2.27
CA SER A 377 12.84 7.64 3.04
C SER A 377 11.61 7.56 2.14
N GLY A 378 10.70 6.65 2.48
CA GLY A 378 9.50 6.39 1.69
C GLY A 378 9.71 5.38 0.55
N LEU A 379 10.89 4.78 0.41
CA LEU A 379 11.09 3.63 -0.47
C LEU A 379 10.67 2.36 0.27
N ILE A 380 9.70 1.64 -0.31
CA ILE A 380 9.20 0.36 0.18
C ILE A 380 9.61 -0.71 -0.82
N VAL A 381 10.31 -1.74 -0.36
CA VAL A 381 10.80 -2.83 -1.22
C VAL A 381 10.25 -4.17 -0.77
N ASN A 382 9.94 -5.04 -1.71
CA ASN A 382 9.64 -6.44 -1.41
C ASN A 382 10.91 -7.10 -0.86
N ARG A 383 10.89 -7.47 0.41
CA ARG A 383 12.06 -7.96 1.14
C ARG A 383 12.70 -9.17 0.47
N LYS A 384 11.89 -10.15 0.06
CA LYS A 384 12.40 -11.38 -0.57
C LYS A 384 13.13 -11.05 -1.87
N LYS A 385 12.50 -10.26 -2.75
CA LYS A 385 13.11 -9.84 -4.02
C LYS A 385 14.36 -8.98 -3.80
N PHE A 386 14.35 -8.11 -2.79
CA PHE A 386 15.49 -7.28 -2.43
C PHE A 386 16.71 -8.12 -1.99
N LEU A 387 16.49 -9.15 -1.19
CA LEU A 387 17.57 -10.06 -0.75
C LEU A 387 18.04 -10.99 -1.90
N GLU A 388 17.12 -11.44 -2.75
CA GLU A 388 17.44 -12.29 -3.93
C GLU A 388 18.19 -11.51 -5.03
N ALA A 389 18.05 -10.19 -5.10
CA ALA A 389 18.78 -9.35 -6.04
C ALA A 389 20.30 -9.29 -5.76
N ASP A 390 20.77 -9.92 -4.69
CA ASP A 390 22.17 -9.98 -4.27
C ASP A 390 22.87 -8.61 -4.25
N ILE A 391 22.17 -7.67 -3.64
CA ILE A 391 22.55 -6.25 -3.63
C ILE A 391 23.93 -6.02 -3.01
N LEU A 392 24.35 -6.87 -2.05
CA LEU A 392 25.68 -6.80 -1.47
C LEU A 392 26.78 -7.14 -2.47
N SER A 393 26.53 -7.95 -3.49
CA SER A 393 27.51 -8.21 -4.53
C SER A 393 27.89 -6.96 -5.31
N LEU A 394 27.06 -5.91 -5.24
CA LEU A 394 27.30 -4.61 -5.86
C LEU A 394 28.36 -3.78 -5.12
N GLU A 395 28.75 -4.16 -3.92
CA GLU A 395 29.79 -3.50 -3.11
C GLU A 395 31.11 -3.31 -3.88
N LYS A 396 31.44 -4.23 -4.77
CA LYS A 396 32.62 -4.13 -5.65
C LYS A 396 32.59 -2.89 -6.57
N TYR A 397 31.43 -2.25 -6.74
CA TYR A 397 31.28 -1.02 -7.53
C TYR A 397 31.37 0.25 -6.70
N TRP A 398 31.92 0.20 -5.48
CA TRP A 398 32.05 1.37 -4.62
C TRP A 398 32.84 2.52 -5.26
N ASP A 399 33.79 2.23 -6.14
CA ASP A 399 34.53 3.24 -6.88
C ASP A 399 33.68 3.97 -7.93
N ASN A 400 32.53 3.42 -8.31
CA ASN A 400 31.59 4.11 -9.18
C ASN A 400 30.88 5.24 -8.43
N ALA A 401 31.06 6.47 -8.91
CA ALA A 401 30.55 7.67 -8.25
C ALA A 401 29.02 7.68 -8.11
N PHE A 402 28.30 7.10 -9.06
CA PHE A 402 26.84 6.98 -9.00
C PHE A 402 26.44 5.98 -7.90
N TYR A 403 27.01 4.78 -7.89
CA TYR A 403 26.73 3.79 -6.83
C TYR A 403 27.04 4.36 -5.44
N ARG A 404 28.22 4.94 -5.27
CA ARG A 404 28.65 5.51 -3.99
C ARG A 404 27.72 6.60 -3.46
N THR A 405 27.08 7.36 -4.38
CA THR A 405 26.17 8.46 -3.99
C THR A 405 24.72 7.99 -3.80
N TYR A 406 24.26 7.13 -4.68
CA TYR A 406 22.86 6.70 -4.73
C TYR A 406 22.74 5.18 -4.93
N PRO A 407 23.24 4.33 -4.02
CA PRO A 407 23.21 2.87 -4.17
C PRO A 407 21.78 2.36 -4.30
N HIS A 408 20.81 3.02 -3.68
CA HIS A 408 19.41 2.65 -3.76
C HIS A 408 18.79 2.87 -5.16
N GLU A 409 19.32 3.74 -6.00
CA GLU A 409 18.89 3.84 -7.40
C GLU A 409 19.31 2.60 -8.21
N TRP A 410 20.48 2.03 -7.91
CA TRP A 410 20.90 0.75 -8.48
C TRP A 410 19.95 -0.38 -8.06
N TRP A 411 19.62 -0.43 -6.77
CA TRP A 411 18.70 -1.44 -6.25
C TRP A 411 17.35 -1.37 -6.92
N CYS A 412 16.81 -0.16 -7.08
CA CYS A 412 15.54 0.04 -7.75
C CYS A 412 15.57 -0.43 -9.22
N ALA A 413 16.68 -0.21 -9.92
CA ALA A 413 16.85 -0.73 -11.27
C ALA A 413 16.83 -2.27 -11.29
N TYR A 414 17.57 -2.94 -10.39
CA TYR A 414 17.54 -4.42 -10.28
C TYR A 414 16.15 -4.93 -9.89
N LEU A 415 15.47 -4.29 -8.94
CA LEU A 415 14.12 -4.64 -8.54
C LEU A 415 13.11 -4.49 -9.67
N SER A 416 13.32 -3.55 -10.60
CA SER A 416 12.49 -3.41 -11.79
C SER A 416 12.49 -4.64 -12.70
N LYS A 417 13.57 -5.44 -12.69
CA LYS A 417 13.63 -6.73 -13.38
C LYS A 417 12.89 -7.85 -12.65
N MET A 418 12.59 -7.66 -11.37
CA MET A 418 12.05 -8.71 -10.50
C MET A 418 10.55 -8.58 -10.24
N GLY A 419 9.97 -7.43 -10.52
CA GLY A 419 8.55 -7.20 -10.32
C GLY A 419 8.07 -5.81 -10.71
N ASP A 420 6.77 -5.62 -10.55
CA ASP A 420 6.07 -4.38 -10.84
C ASP A 420 6.50 -3.25 -9.90
N GLY A 421 6.29 -2.02 -10.31
CA GLY A 421 6.55 -0.81 -9.53
C GLY A 421 5.29 0.03 -9.31
N ILE A 422 5.17 0.63 -8.14
CA ILE A 422 4.06 1.55 -7.79
C ILE A 422 4.64 2.85 -7.26
N THR A 423 4.07 3.99 -7.71
CA THR A 423 4.18 5.26 -6.98
C THR A 423 2.81 5.63 -6.44
N ASP A 424 2.77 6.19 -5.22
CA ASP A 424 1.51 6.50 -4.54
C ASP A 424 1.51 7.90 -3.95
N SER A 425 0.41 8.63 -4.14
CA SER A 425 0.26 10.03 -3.79
C SER A 425 -0.24 10.30 -2.36
N VAL A 426 -0.50 9.27 -1.58
CA VAL A 426 -0.83 9.42 -0.14
C VAL A 426 0.44 9.72 0.64
N LEU A 427 0.45 10.81 1.40
CA LEU A 427 1.61 11.24 2.17
C LEU A 427 1.91 10.23 3.29
N LEU A 428 3.10 9.60 3.25
CA LEU A 428 3.55 8.64 4.25
C LEU A 428 4.66 9.20 5.14
N ILE A 429 5.55 10.00 4.56
CA ILE A 429 6.74 10.51 5.25
C ILE A 429 6.69 12.02 5.38
N GLU A 430 6.76 12.50 6.61
CA GLU A 430 7.03 13.89 6.89
C GLU A 430 8.53 14.10 7.05
N GLU A 431 9.15 14.76 6.07
CA GLU A 431 10.56 15.12 6.12
C GLU A 431 10.75 16.22 7.15
N LYS A 432 11.62 15.99 8.11
CA LYS A 432 12.02 16.99 9.13
C LYS A 432 13.28 17.71 8.69
N GLU A 433 13.63 18.77 9.40
CA GLU A 433 14.88 19.49 9.12
C GLU A 433 16.07 18.55 9.34
N PRO A 434 16.98 18.46 8.35
CA PRO A 434 18.18 17.63 8.49
C PRO A 434 19.00 18.09 9.71
N VAL A 435 19.57 17.14 10.43
CA VAL A 435 20.51 17.41 11.54
C VAL A 435 21.52 18.45 11.06
N LEU A 436 21.54 19.57 11.74
CA LEU A 436 22.28 20.75 11.30
C LEU A 436 23.72 20.33 11.00
N ARG A 437 24.14 20.52 9.74
CA ARG A 437 25.55 20.36 9.32
C ARG A 437 26.52 21.07 10.30
N LYS A 438 26.03 22.12 10.96
CA LYS A 438 26.75 22.84 12.04
C LYS A 438 27.05 21.96 13.25
N GLU A 439 26.13 21.08 13.64
CA GLU A 439 26.35 20.16 14.78
C GLU A 439 27.44 19.15 14.45
N LEU A 440 27.37 18.53 13.26
CA LEU A 440 28.41 17.62 12.81
C LEU A 440 29.77 18.32 12.68
N GLN A 441 29.81 19.51 12.08
CA GLN A 441 31.05 20.31 12.00
C GLN A 441 31.61 20.66 13.37
N MET A 442 30.75 20.99 14.33
CA MET A 442 31.17 21.25 15.70
C MET A 442 31.79 20.01 16.35
N TYR A 443 31.20 18.84 16.17
CA TYR A 443 31.71 17.58 16.69
C TYR A 443 33.00 17.13 15.98
N GLU A 444 33.13 17.37 14.66
CA GLU A 444 34.38 17.16 13.92
C GLU A 444 35.49 18.04 14.47
N GLN A 445 35.23 19.34 14.73
CA GLN A 445 36.18 20.27 15.34
C GLN A 445 36.58 19.86 16.75
N MET A 446 35.68 19.22 17.49
CA MET A 446 35.97 18.67 18.83
C MET A 446 36.71 17.33 18.77
N GLY A 447 37.03 16.79 17.59
CA GLY A 447 37.68 15.49 17.42
C GLY A 447 36.83 14.30 17.83
N LYS A 448 35.51 14.50 17.96
CA LYS A 448 34.56 13.46 18.37
C LYS A 448 33.98 12.65 17.20
N VAL A 449 34.17 13.11 15.96
CA VAL A 449 33.77 12.45 14.73
C VAL A 449 34.92 12.56 13.74
N LYS A 450 35.14 11.56 12.90
CA LYS A 450 36.08 11.65 11.78
C LYS A 450 35.63 12.74 10.80
N LYS A 451 36.60 13.45 10.21
CA LYS A 451 36.34 14.48 9.21
C LYS A 451 35.48 13.90 8.08
N ASN A 452 34.41 14.61 7.75
CA ASN A 452 33.53 14.20 6.67
C ASN A 452 34.20 14.43 5.31
N GLU A 453 34.75 13.37 4.73
CA GLU A 453 35.44 13.39 3.42
C GLU A 453 34.49 13.71 2.26
N TRP A 454 33.19 13.71 2.50
CA TRP A 454 32.14 13.98 1.51
C TRP A 454 31.88 15.47 1.26
N MET A 455 32.47 16.35 2.06
CA MET A 455 32.24 17.80 1.94
C MET A 455 33.42 18.48 1.27
N ASP A 456 33.16 19.18 0.16
CA ASP A 456 34.11 20.16 -0.37
C ASP A 456 34.02 21.44 0.45
N THR A 457 35.02 21.65 1.33
CA THR A 457 35.07 22.80 2.22
C THR A 457 35.33 24.13 1.48
N SER A 458 35.80 24.09 0.23
CA SER A 458 36.10 25.28 -0.58
C SER A 458 34.81 25.93 -1.11
N VAL A 459 33.79 25.13 -1.38
CA VAL A 459 32.47 25.60 -1.93
C VAL A 459 31.32 25.37 -0.94
N GLY A 460 31.54 24.70 0.18
CA GLY A 460 30.49 24.39 1.17
C GLY A 460 29.44 23.42 0.68
N LEU A 461 29.76 22.64 -0.35
CA LEU A 461 28.87 21.63 -0.95
C LEU A 461 29.42 20.23 -0.74
N PRO A 462 28.58 19.22 -0.66
CA PRO A 462 29.02 17.84 -0.80
C PRO A 462 29.78 17.66 -2.13
N VAL A 463 30.86 16.88 -2.14
CA VAL A 463 31.69 16.63 -3.34
C VAL A 463 30.83 16.20 -4.52
N TYR A 464 29.86 15.30 -4.26
CA TYR A 464 28.94 14.81 -5.29
C TYR A 464 28.00 15.89 -5.87
N ALA A 465 27.84 17.04 -5.21
CA ALA A 465 27.00 18.14 -5.64
C ALA A 465 27.77 19.23 -6.40
N THR A 466 29.09 19.09 -6.53
CA THR A 466 29.93 19.95 -7.39
C THR A 466 29.72 19.61 -8.87
N PHE A 467 30.12 20.50 -9.78
CA PHE A 467 30.03 20.21 -11.22
C PHE A 467 30.82 18.95 -11.59
N ASP A 468 32.04 18.81 -11.10
CA ASP A 468 32.85 17.62 -11.37
C ASP A 468 32.18 16.36 -10.83
N GLY A 469 31.68 16.40 -9.60
CA GLY A 469 30.91 15.30 -9.02
C GLY A 469 29.65 14.93 -9.83
N ARG A 470 28.97 15.91 -10.47
CA ARG A 470 27.82 15.61 -11.35
C ARG A 470 28.23 14.91 -12.65
N PHE A 471 29.37 15.27 -13.22
CA PHE A 471 29.91 14.56 -14.39
C PHE A 471 30.41 13.16 -14.01
N GLU A 472 31.08 13.00 -12.89
CA GLU A 472 31.47 11.67 -12.38
C GLU A 472 30.26 10.76 -12.15
N GLN A 473 29.17 11.28 -11.57
CA GLN A 473 27.92 10.53 -11.44
C GLN A 473 27.34 10.14 -12.78
N PHE A 474 27.33 11.05 -13.76
CA PHE A 474 26.83 10.76 -15.11
C PHE A 474 27.64 9.62 -15.77
N LEU A 475 28.96 9.68 -15.70
CA LEU A 475 29.82 8.59 -16.20
C LEU A 475 29.54 7.28 -15.46
N GLY A 476 29.41 7.34 -14.15
CA GLY A 476 29.02 6.19 -13.34
C GLY A 476 27.65 5.61 -13.70
N GLN A 477 26.68 6.44 -14.08
CA GLN A 477 25.36 6.01 -14.57
C GLN A 477 25.50 5.29 -15.94
N VAL A 478 26.32 5.79 -16.82
CA VAL A 478 26.61 5.16 -18.12
C VAL A 478 27.26 3.79 -17.94
N ASP A 479 28.25 3.69 -17.05
CA ASP A 479 28.91 2.42 -16.74
C ASP A 479 27.93 1.42 -16.10
N PHE A 480 27.06 1.90 -15.24
CA PHE A 480 25.96 1.09 -14.70
C PHE A 480 25.05 0.56 -15.81
N LEU A 481 24.63 1.41 -16.74
CA LEU A 481 23.76 1.01 -17.84
C LEU A 481 24.41 -0.06 -18.72
N LYS A 482 25.69 0.09 -19.06
CA LYS A 482 26.46 -0.93 -19.81
C LYS A 482 26.42 -2.29 -19.10
N LEU A 483 26.56 -2.30 -17.77
CA LEU A 483 26.51 -3.50 -16.95
C LEU A 483 25.09 -4.05 -16.84
N PHE A 484 24.11 -3.20 -16.54
CA PHE A 484 22.76 -3.57 -16.20
C PHE A 484 21.94 -4.05 -17.39
N THR A 485 22.11 -3.42 -18.56
CA THR A 485 21.32 -3.73 -19.75
C THR A 485 21.93 -4.80 -20.64
N SER A 486 23.23 -5.07 -20.51
CA SER A 486 24.04 -6.05 -21.24
C SER A 486 23.63 -6.30 -22.71
N ASP A 487 22.48 -6.94 -22.94
CA ASP A 487 22.00 -7.33 -24.27
C ASP A 487 20.68 -6.62 -24.67
N ASP A 488 20.14 -5.75 -23.79
CA ASP A 488 18.88 -5.01 -24.04
C ASP A 488 19.16 -3.59 -24.54
N VAL A 489 19.31 -3.45 -25.85
CA VAL A 489 19.57 -2.15 -26.52
C VAL A 489 18.43 -1.13 -26.30
N SER A 490 17.17 -1.58 -26.17
CA SER A 490 16.03 -0.69 -25.92
C SER A 490 16.12 -0.06 -24.53
N LEU A 491 16.40 -0.90 -23.54
CA LEU A 491 16.56 -0.46 -22.16
C LEU A 491 17.80 0.43 -21.98
N LEU A 492 18.92 0.07 -22.63
CA LEU A 492 20.11 0.91 -22.69
C LEU A 492 19.81 2.29 -23.26
N TYR A 493 19.15 2.32 -24.41
CA TYR A 493 18.77 3.58 -25.07
C TYR A 493 17.86 4.45 -24.19
N ALA A 494 16.84 3.85 -23.56
CA ALA A 494 15.98 4.54 -22.63
C ALA A 494 16.76 5.09 -21.42
N GLY A 495 17.66 4.30 -20.85
CA GLY A 495 18.54 4.70 -19.75
C GLY A 495 19.45 5.87 -20.13
N ILE A 496 20.11 5.83 -21.29
CA ILE A 496 20.97 6.92 -21.77
C ILE A 496 20.18 8.22 -21.94
N LYS A 497 18.97 8.16 -22.48
CA LYS A 497 18.08 9.35 -22.55
C LYS A 497 17.84 9.96 -21.17
N MET A 498 17.54 9.13 -20.19
CA MET A 498 17.25 9.56 -18.81
C MET A 498 18.50 10.17 -18.14
N THR A 499 19.68 9.59 -18.34
CA THR A 499 20.93 10.09 -17.74
C THR A 499 21.32 11.45 -18.32
N ILE A 500 21.15 11.67 -19.63
CA ILE A 500 21.41 12.97 -20.29
C ILE A 500 20.51 14.05 -19.69
N ASP A 501 19.21 13.78 -19.53
CA ASP A 501 18.28 14.74 -18.93
C ASP A 501 18.61 15.01 -17.47
N LYS A 502 18.90 13.96 -16.70
CA LYS A 502 19.27 14.08 -15.30
C LYS A 502 20.51 14.93 -15.11
N LEU A 503 21.54 14.73 -15.93
CA LEU A 503 22.77 15.54 -15.89
C LEU A 503 22.44 17.03 -16.10
N ALA A 504 21.64 17.38 -17.10
CA ALA A 504 21.26 18.77 -17.36
C ALA A 504 20.54 19.41 -16.17
N VAL A 505 19.58 18.68 -15.55
CA VAL A 505 18.87 19.14 -14.35
C VAL A 505 19.84 19.34 -13.18
N LEU A 506 20.75 18.39 -12.96
CA LEU A 506 21.72 18.47 -11.85
C LEU A 506 22.73 19.60 -12.03
N ILE A 507 23.20 19.84 -13.27
CA ILE A 507 24.04 21.01 -13.60
C ILE A 507 23.30 22.31 -13.27
N TYR A 508 22.04 22.43 -13.68
CA TYR A 508 21.24 23.61 -13.34
C TYR A 508 21.11 23.80 -11.83
N ILE A 509 20.78 22.74 -11.07
CA ILE A 509 20.67 22.79 -9.61
C ILE A 509 22.00 23.25 -9.00
N THR A 510 23.13 22.64 -9.39
CA THR A 510 24.46 23.00 -8.90
C THR A 510 24.78 24.48 -9.18
N SER A 511 24.40 25.00 -10.36
CA SER A 511 24.64 26.41 -10.70
C SER A 511 23.94 27.41 -9.78
N THR A 512 22.87 26.98 -9.08
CA THR A 512 22.14 27.86 -8.14
C THR A 512 22.91 28.19 -6.87
N TYR A 513 24.02 27.52 -6.61
CA TYR A 513 24.89 27.73 -5.44
C TYR A 513 26.02 28.76 -5.67
N GLY A 514 25.91 29.61 -6.69
CA GLY A 514 26.81 30.77 -6.85
C GLY A 514 27.81 30.67 -8.00
N CYS A 515 27.44 30.02 -9.12
CA CYS A 515 28.26 29.90 -10.32
C CYS A 515 28.41 31.23 -11.06
N LYS A 516 29.62 31.50 -11.61
CA LYS A 516 29.90 32.64 -12.47
C LYS A 516 29.53 32.35 -13.95
N LYS A 517 29.28 33.41 -14.72
CA LYS A 517 28.88 33.29 -16.14
C LYS A 517 29.84 32.47 -17.00
N ASP A 518 31.14 32.81 -16.94
CA ASP A 518 32.13 32.16 -17.81
C ASP A 518 32.33 30.70 -17.43
N GLU A 519 32.31 30.39 -16.14
CA GLU A 519 32.33 29.04 -15.62
C GLU A 519 31.10 28.24 -16.10
N TYR A 520 29.89 28.82 -15.97
CA TYR A 520 28.67 28.16 -16.40
C TYR A 520 28.67 27.86 -17.89
N MET A 521 29.17 28.79 -18.75
CA MET A 521 29.29 28.55 -20.16
C MET A 521 30.28 27.43 -20.49
N GLN A 522 31.38 27.31 -19.75
CA GLN A 522 32.32 26.20 -19.90
C GLN A 522 31.65 24.87 -19.50
N ILE A 523 30.85 24.85 -18.43
CA ILE A 523 30.11 23.68 -17.99
C ILE A 523 29.08 23.24 -19.05
N ILE A 524 28.33 24.17 -19.67
CA ILE A 524 27.42 23.85 -20.79
C ILE A 524 28.18 23.25 -21.98
N SER A 525 29.33 23.81 -22.33
CA SER A 525 30.16 23.28 -23.43
C SER A 525 30.65 21.85 -23.09
N ARG A 526 31.08 21.62 -21.86
CA ARG A 526 31.49 20.29 -21.37
C ARG A 526 30.31 19.31 -21.38
N PHE A 527 29.09 19.74 -21.00
CA PHE A 527 27.90 18.92 -21.10
C PHE A 527 27.67 18.38 -22.50
N VAL A 528 27.71 19.27 -23.52
CA VAL A 528 27.52 18.87 -24.91
C VAL A 528 28.64 17.92 -25.35
N GLN A 529 29.90 18.26 -25.07
CA GLN A 529 31.05 17.43 -25.44
C GLN A 529 30.94 16.01 -24.85
N VAL A 530 30.80 15.90 -23.54
CA VAL A 530 30.77 14.60 -22.83
C VAL A 530 29.59 13.76 -23.29
N THR A 531 28.40 14.37 -23.50
CA THR A 531 27.23 13.60 -23.94
C THR A 531 27.37 13.13 -25.39
N GLU A 532 27.96 13.92 -26.32
CA GLU A 532 28.26 13.49 -27.69
C GLU A 532 29.33 12.38 -27.72
N GLU A 533 30.36 12.45 -26.89
CA GLU A 533 31.37 11.40 -26.74
C GLU A 533 30.70 10.09 -26.32
N ILE A 534 29.87 10.13 -25.27
CA ILE A 534 29.21 8.93 -24.74
C ILE A 534 28.26 8.30 -25.76
N ILE A 535 27.41 9.08 -26.45
CA ILE A 535 26.52 8.49 -27.48
C ILE A 535 27.26 7.84 -28.64
N SER A 536 28.50 8.27 -28.92
CA SER A 536 29.33 7.69 -29.97
C SER A 536 29.95 6.35 -29.58
N GLU A 537 29.96 5.99 -28.32
CA GLU A 537 30.47 4.70 -27.82
C GLU A 537 29.49 3.54 -28.05
N PHE A 538 28.22 3.83 -28.34
CA PHE A 538 27.16 2.84 -28.48
C PHE A 538 26.78 2.57 -29.94
N GLU A 539 26.47 1.31 -30.22
CA GLU A 539 25.97 0.89 -31.55
C GLU A 539 24.46 1.16 -31.70
N PHE A 540 24.04 2.40 -31.52
CA PHE A 540 22.65 2.82 -31.76
C PHE A 540 22.38 3.03 -33.27
N SER A 541 21.10 2.87 -33.66
CA SER A 541 20.68 3.19 -35.03
C SER A 541 20.88 4.70 -35.33
N LYS A 542 21.00 5.04 -36.61
CA LYS A 542 21.12 6.46 -37.05
C LYS A 542 19.94 7.31 -36.52
N GLU A 543 18.75 6.72 -36.44
CA GLU A 543 17.57 7.40 -35.97
C GLU A 543 17.66 7.67 -34.46
N GLN A 544 18.06 6.67 -33.65
CA GLN A 544 18.30 6.81 -32.23
C GLN A 544 19.38 7.85 -31.91
N ILE A 545 20.50 7.84 -32.67
CA ILE A 545 21.58 8.83 -32.48
C ILE A 545 21.06 10.24 -32.80
N ASN A 546 20.27 10.42 -33.86
CA ASN A 546 19.69 11.72 -34.18
C ASN A 546 18.71 12.19 -33.09
N GLU A 547 17.89 11.31 -32.55
CA GLU A 547 16.99 11.65 -31.44
C GLU A 547 17.77 12.08 -30.19
N LEU A 548 18.84 11.37 -29.84
CA LEU A 548 19.73 11.75 -28.73
C LEU A 548 20.37 13.12 -28.93
N ARG A 549 20.85 13.42 -30.16
CA ARG A 549 21.40 14.76 -30.48
C ARG A 549 20.38 15.87 -30.37
N VAL A 550 19.15 15.64 -30.83
CA VAL A 550 18.04 16.59 -30.64
C VAL A 550 17.80 16.83 -29.15
N ARG A 551 17.88 15.77 -28.36
CA ARG A 551 17.70 15.85 -26.90
C ARG A 551 18.84 16.57 -26.19
N ILE A 552 20.09 16.32 -26.57
CA ILE A 552 21.27 17.07 -26.09
C ILE A 552 21.10 18.56 -26.40
N LYS A 553 20.69 18.90 -27.60
CA LYS A 553 20.44 20.29 -28.00
C LYS A 553 19.29 20.95 -27.22
N ALA A 554 18.22 20.20 -26.94
CA ALA A 554 17.12 20.67 -26.11
C ALA A 554 17.57 20.94 -24.66
N ASN A 555 18.40 20.08 -24.10
CA ASN A 555 18.98 20.25 -22.76
C ASN A 555 20.00 21.41 -22.71
N GLU A 556 20.82 21.59 -23.74
CA GLU A 556 21.69 22.77 -23.88
C GLU A 556 20.87 24.06 -23.85
N ASN A 557 19.79 24.12 -24.66
CA ASN A 557 18.88 25.27 -24.67
C ASN A 557 18.20 25.49 -23.32
N TYR A 558 17.79 24.41 -22.64
CA TYR A 558 17.23 24.46 -21.27
C TYR A 558 18.23 25.11 -20.30
N LEU A 559 19.50 24.67 -20.30
CA LEU A 559 20.55 25.23 -19.45
C LEU A 559 20.77 26.69 -19.74
N MET A 560 20.85 27.08 -21.04
CA MET A 560 21.02 28.48 -21.44
C MET A 560 19.84 29.36 -20.97
N LEU A 561 18.61 28.91 -21.15
CA LEU A 561 17.41 29.66 -20.75
C LEU A 561 17.29 29.82 -19.23
N LYS A 562 17.59 28.76 -18.48
CA LYS A 562 17.55 28.78 -17.00
C LYS A 562 18.69 29.62 -16.43
N GLY A 563 19.88 29.52 -17.00
CA GLY A 563 21.03 30.32 -16.62
C GLY A 563 20.78 31.82 -16.79
N LYS A 564 20.19 32.24 -17.91
CA LYS A 564 19.81 33.66 -18.18
C LYS A 564 18.92 34.25 -17.05
N LYS A 565 18.09 33.45 -16.40
CA LYS A 565 17.20 33.93 -15.36
C LYS A 565 17.88 34.09 -13.99
N ARG A 566 19.02 33.46 -13.75
CA ARG A 566 19.64 33.38 -12.41
C ARG A 566 21.10 33.80 -12.33
N ILE A 567 21.85 33.73 -13.39
CA ILE A 567 23.27 34.08 -13.41
C ILE A 567 23.43 35.50 -13.90
N HIS A 568 23.87 36.42 -13.02
CA HIS A 568 24.12 37.82 -13.40
C HIS A 568 25.07 37.90 -14.61
N GLY A 569 24.61 38.58 -15.67
CA GLY A 569 25.40 38.82 -16.86
C GLY A 569 25.24 37.80 -17.98
N LEU A 570 24.34 36.83 -17.91
CA LEU A 570 23.98 35.91 -18.98
C LEU A 570 22.84 36.44 -19.88
N ALA A 571 22.26 37.61 -19.57
CA ALA A 571 21.21 38.27 -20.36
C ALA A 571 21.75 38.91 -21.63
#